data_0c88db29e008841425fcda742a74179f
#
_entry.id   0c88db29e008841425fcda742a74179f
#
_cell.length_a   1.000
_cell.length_b   1.000
_cell.length_c   1.000
_cell.angle_alpha   90.00
_cell.angle_beta   90.00
_cell.angle_gamma   90.00
#
_symmetry.space_group_name_H-M   'P 1'
#
loop_
_entity.id
_entity.type
_entity.pdbx_description
1 polymer ?
#
loop_
_entity_poly.entity_id
_entity_poly.type
_entity_poly.pdbx_seq_one_letter_code
_entity_poly.pdbx_strand_id
1 'polypeptide(L)' 'MERKVLQFESSWYYAIKDLSKEIQLEVYMAIFDYAFNGVDNTDTLKPTAKAIFILIKNEIDNNQ' A
#
# COMPACT_ATOMS: atom_id res chain seq x y z
N MET A 1 4.68 -5.29 -24.60
CA MET A 1 4.99 -5.31 -23.15
C MET A 1 3.87 -4.61 -22.40
N GLU A 2 3.31 -5.29 -21.45
CA GLU A 2 2.22 -4.72 -20.67
C GLU A 2 2.73 -3.74 -19.63
N ARG A 3 2.08 -2.58 -19.55
CA ARG A 3 2.49 -1.52 -18.63
C ARG A 3 1.53 -1.49 -17.46
N LYS A 4 2.05 -1.65 -16.24
CA LYS A 4 1.25 -1.57 -15.03
C LYS A 4 1.33 -0.17 -14.44
N VAL A 5 0.17 0.37 -14.10
CA VAL A 5 0.06 1.72 -13.55
C VAL A 5 -0.75 1.69 -12.27
N LEU A 6 -0.25 2.37 -11.25
CA LEU A 6 -0.96 2.55 -9.99
C LEU A 6 -1.34 4.01 -9.84
N GLN A 7 -2.62 4.27 -9.61
CA GLN A 7 -3.09 5.61 -9.29
C GLN A 7 -2.97 5.82 -7.79
N PHE A 8 -1.98 6.60 -7.38
CA PHE A 8 -1.68 6.84 -5.96
C PHE A 8 -2.51 8.01 -5.44
N GLU A 9 -3.40 7.75 -4.49
CA GLU A 9 -4.29 8.77 -3.96
C GLU A 9 -3.59 9.66 -2.93
N SER A 10 -3.91 10.95 -2.93
CA SER A 10 -3.34 11.87 -1.95
C SER A 10 -3.71 11.50 -0.51
N SER A 11 -4.88 10.89 -0.31
CA SER A 11 -5.28 10.43 1.02
C SER A 11 -4.33 9.39 1.59
N TRP A 12 -3.75 8.55 0.75
CA TRP A 12 -2.76 7.56 1.19
C TRP A 12 -1.50 8.26 1.68
N TYR A 13 -1.05 9.27 0.95
CA TYR A 13 0.10 10.06 1.35
C TYR A 13 -0.12 10.69 2.73
N TYR A 14 -1.28 11.31 2.94
CA TYR A 14 -1.58 11.95 4.23
C TYR A 14 -1.69 10.94 5.36
N ALA A 15 -2.17 9.74 5.10
CA ALA A 15 -2.24 8.69 6.11
C ALA A 15 -0.85 8.17 6.50
N ILE A 16 0.10 8.21 5.58
CA ILE A 16 1.41 7.56 5.76
C ILE A 16 2.50 8.54 6.22
N LYS A 17 2.40 9.81 5.82
CA LYS A 17 3.51 10.77 5.98
C LYS A 17 3.99 10.99 7.41
N ASP A 18 3.12 10.82 8.41
CA ASP A 18 3.46 11.07 9.81
C ASP A 18 3.92 9.81 10.55
N LEU A 19 3.96 8.68 9.87
CA LEU A 19 4.43 7.43 10.46
C LEU A 19 5.96 7.40 10.49
N SER A 20 6.52 6.48 11.30
CA SER A 20 7.96 6.29 11.31
C SER A 20 8.43 5.86 9.92
N LYS A 21 9.69 6.13 9.61
CA LYS A 21 10.24 5.77 8.29
C LYS A 21 10.18 4.27 8.05
N GLU A 22 10.38 3.47 9.09
CA GLU A 22 10.29 2.01 8.99
C GLU A 22 8.89 1.57 8.56
N ILE A 23 7.86 2.14 9.20
CA ILE A 23 6.47 1.81 8.87
C ILE A 23 6.10 2.35 7.48
N GLN A 24 6.56 3.56 7.14
CA GLN A 24 6.34 4.11 5.80
C GLN A 24 6.87 3.16 4.73
N LEU A 25 8.09 2.65 4.93
CA LEU A 25 8.69 1.74 3.96
C LEU A 25 7.88 0.46 3.83
N GLU A 26 7.44 -0.13 4.96
CA GLU A 26 6.61 -1.33 4.91
C GLU A 26 5.33 -1.11 4.11
N VAL A 27 4.65 0.00 4.36
CA VAL A 27 3.38 0.30 3.68
C VAL A 27 3.59 0.52 2.19
N TYR A 28 4.57 1.35 1.82
CA TYR A 28 4.83 1.63 0.41
C TYR A 28 5.23 0.36 -0.36
N MET A 29 6.11 -0.44 0.21
CA MET A 29 6.53 -1.68 -0.46
C MET A 29 5.34 -2.64 -0.60
N ALA A 30 4.49 -2.73 0.42
CA ALA A 30 3.32 -3.59 0.35
C ALA A 30 2.34 -3.13 -0.74
N ILE A 31 2.14 -1.81 -0.86
CA ILE A 31 1.28 -1.23 -1.90
C ILE A 31 1.81 -1.60 -3.28
N PHE A 32 3.10 -1.37 -3.51
CA PHE A 32 3.70 -1.59 -4.83
C PHE A 32 3.75 -3.08 -5.18
N ASP A 33 4.08 -3.93 -4.22
CA ASP A 33 4.09 -5.38 -4.46
C ASP A 33 2.69 -5.88 -4.82
N TYR A 34 1.68 -5.38 -4.15
CA TYR A 34 0.31 -5.78 -4.45
C TYR A 34 -0.14 -5.24 -5.81
N ALA A 35 0.08 -3.95 -6.06
CA ALA A 35 -0.39 -3.31 -7.28
C ALA A 35 0.33 -3.79 -8.54
N PHE A 36 1.63 -4.02 -8.45
CA PHE A 36 2.43 -4.33 -9.63
C PHE A 36 2.72 -5.82 -9.81
N ASN A 37 2.75 -6.58 -8.73
CA ASN A 37 3.10 -8.00 -8.78
C ASN A 37 2.00 -8.93 -8.29
N GLY A 38 0.88 -8.39 -7.78
CA GLY A 38 -0.20 -9.20 -7.26
C GLY A 38 0.15 -9.93 -5.97
N VAL A 39 1.17 -9.48 -5.26
CA VAL A 39 1.63 -10.12 -4.02
C VAL A 39 0.99 -9.45 -2.81
N ASP A 40 0.28 -10.22 -2.01
CA ASP A 40 -0.39 -9.73 -0.80
C ASP A 40 0.46 -10.05 0.42
N ASN A 41 1.09 -9.03 0.98
CA ASN A 41 1.99 -9.16 2.14
C ASN A 41 1.31 -8.83 3.47
N THR A 42 -0.02 -8.79 3.51
CA THR A 42 -0.78 -8.38 4.70
C THR A 42 -0.28 -9.04 5.98
N ASP A 43 -0.08 -10.36 5.94
CA ASP A 43 0.26 -11.12 7.15
C ASP A 43 1.68 -10.90 7.66
N THR A 44 2.54 -10.28 6.86
CA THR A 44 3.93 -10.03 7.25
C THR A 44 4.16 -8.63 7.79
N LEU A 45 3.15 -7.77 7.73
CA LEU A 45 3.28 -6.37 8.14
C LEU A 45 3.09 -6.20 9.65
N LYS A 46 3.77 -5.19 10.20
CA LYS A 46 3.53 -4.78 11.59
C LYS A 46 2.11 -4.23 11.72
N PRO A 47 1.51 -4.28 12.94
CA PRO A 47 0.09 -3.91 13.10
C PRO A 47 -0.31 -2.57 12.50
N THR A 48 0.49 -1.52 12.71
CA THR A 48 0.17 -0.20 12.15
C THR A 48 0.19 -0.20 10.63
N ALA A 49 1.24 -0.79 10.06
CA ALA A 49 1.36 -0.89 8.60
C ALA A 49 0.24 -1.75 8.02
N LYS A 50 -0.09 -2.84 8.70
CA LYS A 50 -1.16 -3.74 8.26
C LYS A 50 -2.50 -3.02 8.17
N ALA A 51 -2.87 -2.27 9.20
CA ALA A 51 -4.15 -1.56 9.24
C ALA A 51 -4.27 -0.59 8.06
N ILE A 52 -3.23 0.18 7.83
CA ILE A 52 -3.22 1.17 6.74
C ILE A 52 -3.23 0.48 5.39
N PHE A 53 -2.42 -0.56 5.22
CA PHE A 53 -2.36 -1.29 3.96
C PHE A 53 -3.70 -1.93 3.59
N ILE A 54 -4.43 -2.48 4.56
CA ILE A 54 -5.74 -3.09 4.31
C ILE A 54 -6.70 -2.07 3.73
N LEU A 55 -6.74 -0.85 4.29
CA LEU A 55 -7.60 0.20 3.76
C LEU A 55 -7.21 0.58 2.33
N ILE A 56 -5.92 0.72 2.07
CA ILE A 56 -5.43 1.09 0.75
C ILE A 56 -5.69 -0.03 -0.25
N LYS A 57 -5.47 -1.28 0.15
CA LYS A 57 -5.73 -2.44 -0.69
C LYS A 57 -7.19 -2.47 -1.14
N ASN A 58 -8.11 -2.20 -0.22
CA ASN A 58 -9.53 -2.16 -0.56
C ASN A 58 -9.84 -1.07 -1.59
N GLU A 59 -9.20 0.09 -1.46
CA GLU A 59 -9.36 1.16 -2.44
C GLU A 59 -8.79 0.77 -3.80
N ILE A 60 -7.64 0.12 -3.82
CA ILE A 60 -7.05 -0.38 -5.07
C ILE A 60 -8.02 -1.35 -5.74
N ASP A 61 -8.56 -2.30 -4.99
CA ASP A 61 -9.46 -3.31 -5.52
C ASP A 61 -10.77 -2.70 -6.07
N ASN A 62 -11.24 -1.60 -5.47
CA ASN A 62 -12.50 -0.99 -5.86
C ASN A 62 -12.37 0.04 -6.98
N ASN A 63 -11.23 0.69 -7.11
CA ASN A 63 -11.07 1.83 -8.01
C ASN A 63 -10.08 1.59 -9.15
N GLN A 64 -9.38 0.52 -9.10
CA GLN A 64 -8.38 0.18 -10.10
C GLN A 64 -8.48 -1.28 -10.49
#